data_fac1d31aab691848a65c938496f3ed25
#
_entry.id   fac1d31aab691848a65c938496f3ed25
#
_cell.length_a   1.000
_cell.length_b   1.000
_cell.length_c   1.000
_cell.angle_alpha   90.00
_cell.angle_beta   90.00
_cell.angle_gamma   90.00
#
_symmetry.space_group_name_H-M   'P 1'
#
loop_
_entity.id
_entity.type
_entity.pdbx_description
1 polymer ?
#
loop_
_entity_poly.entity_id
_entity_poly.type
_entity_poly.pdbx_seq_one_letter_code
_entity_poly.pdbx_strand_id
1 'polypeptide(L)'
;MKTLVLENYFKEHPEYYERMVAAYIIGFSVTKDDLEANPHLKFATGESDTGVIISWNTEGPKNIEENASNAVVRTNAISINLLNWKLDDTYAPASENLGSLVLNEETDETEISDIGADAQIVPERGVIVTNADYEPMTGMDDVFGTQSFHNGDYTLYYNNIKDNVAKRIAAYVESQ
;
A
#
# COMPACT_ATOMS: atom_id res chain seq x y z
N MET A 1 -7.45 -7.53 -10.97
CA MET A 1 -8.05 -6.18 -11.06
C MET A 1 -7.16 -5.22 -11.85
N LYS A 2 -5.88 -5.01 -11.47
CA LYS A 2 -4.96 -4.07 -12.14
C LYS A 2 -5.01 -4.18 -13.67
N THR A 3 -4.64 -5.31 -14.25
CA THR A 3 -4.61 -5.48 -15.72
C THR A 3 -5.98 -5.41 -16.38
N LEU A 4 -7.00 -6.10 -15.84
CA LEU A 4 -8.30 -6.17 -16.49
C LEU A 4 -9.08 -4.84 -16.43
N VAL A 5 -9.06 -4.16 -15.28
CA VAL A 5 -9.86 -2.96 -15.07
C VAL A 5 -9.04 -1.70 -15.39
N LEU A 6 -7.90 -1.50 -14.72
CA LEU A 6 -7.17 -0.26 -14.82
C LEU A 6 -6.44 -0.12 -16.17
N GLU A 7 -5.69 -1.16 -16.58
CA GLU A 7 -4.84 -1.07 -17.79
C GLU A 7 -5.64 -1.26 -19.09
N ASN A 8 -6.70 -2.08 -19.10
CA ASN A 8 -7.47 -2.37 -20.29
C ASN A 8 -8.82 -1.67 -20.30
N TYR A 9 -9.73 -1.99 -19.37
CA TYR A 9 -11.11 -1.49 -19.42
C TYR A 9 -11.18 0.03 -19.36
N PHE A 10 -10.46 0.67 -18.44
CA PHE A 10 -10.47 2.13 -18.34
C PHE A 10 -9.76 2.84 -19.48
N LYS A 11 -8.82 2.17 -20.14
CA LYS A 11 -8.22 2.69 -21.38
C LYS A 11 -9.22 2.77 -22.53
N GLU A 12 -10.10 1.77 -22.63
CA GLU A 12 -11.15 1.69 -23.64
C GLU A 12 -12.38 2.54 -23.27
N HIS A 13 -12.56 2.83 -21.98
CA HIS A 13 -13.72 3.51 -21.41
C HIS A 13 -13.29 4.64 -20.47
N PRO A 14 -12.69 5.74 -21.00
CA PRO A 14 -12.19 6.85 -20.19
C PRO A 14 -13.28 7.54 -19.35
N GLU A 15 -14.52 7.51 -19.81
CA GLU A 15 -15.69 8.06 -19.09
C GLU A 15 -15.96 7.35 -17.75
N TYR A 16 -15.55 6.10 -17.60
CA TYR A 16 -15.60 5.39 -16.31
C TYR A 16 -14.38 5.69 -15.45
N TYR A 17 -13.21 5.86 -16.06
CA TYR A 17 -12.01 6.27 -15.35
C TYR A 17 -12.16 7.65 -14.69
N GLU A 18 -12.78 8.60 -15.36
CA GLU A 18 -13.07 9.95 -14.83
C GLU A 18 -13.91 9.93 -13.57
N ARG A 19 -14.66 8.85 -13.33
CA ARG A 19 -15.48 8.64 -12.13
C ARG A 19 -14.74 7.91 -11.00
N MET A 20 -13.51 7.51 -11.22
CA MET A 20 -12.71 6.81 -10.21
C MET A 20 -12.18 7.80 -9.17
N VAL A 21 -12.53 7.59 -7.91
CA VAL A 21 -11.94 8.35 -6.79
C VAL A 21 -10.50 7.93 -6.58
N ALA A 22 -10.26 6.65 -6.30
CA ALA A 22 -8.93 6.05 -6.20
C ALA A 22 -9.01 4.51 -6.32
N ALA A 23 -7.91 3.88 -6.73
CA ALA A 23 -7.76 2.44 -6.76
C ALA A 23 -6.60 2.01 -5.86
N TYR A 24 -6.90 1.33 -4.75
CA TYR A 24 -5.91 0.79 -3.82
C TYR A 24 -5.51 -0.61 -4.27
N ILE A 25 -4.29 -0.75 -4.79
CA ILE A 25 -3.67 -2.01 -5.21
C ILE A 25 -2.80 -2.52 -4.07
N ILE A 26 -3.45 -3.15 -3.10
CA ILE A 26 -2.85 -3.56 -1.84
C ILE A 26 -2.07 -4.85 -2.03
N GLY A 27 -0.82 -4.89 -1.56
CA GLY A 27 0.00 -6.09 -1.56
C GLY A 27 0.42 -6.57 -2.94
N PHE A 28 0.41 -5.70 -3.96
CA PHE A 28 0.87 -6.01 -5.30
C PHE A 28 1.50 -4.79 -5.97
N SER A 29 2.69 -4.95 -6.54
CA SER A 29 3.42 -3.82 -7.10
C SER A 29 2.73 -3.18 -8.31
N VAL A 30 2.65 -1.86 -8.27
CA VAL A 30 2.59 -0.99 -9.45
C VAL A 30 4.00 -0.50 -9.72
N THR A 31 4.45 -0.55 -10.96
CA THR A 31 5.82 -0.19 -11.35
C THR A 31 5.84 1.08 -12.21
N LYS A 32 7.00 1.71 -12.33
CA LYS A 32 7.21 2.82 -13.28
C LYS A 32 6.89 2.37 -14.70
N ASP A 33 7.30 1.15 -15.07
CA ASP A 33 7.06 0.58 -16.39
C ASP A 33 5.56 0.36 -16.66
N ASP A 34 4.78 -0.02 -15.63
CA ASP A 34 3.31 -0.12 -15.75
C ASP A 34 2.68 1.24 -16.09
N LEU A 35 3.16 2.33 -15.45
CA LEU A 35 2.64 3.69 -15.71
C LEU A 35 3.09 4.22 -17.08
N GLU A 36 4.32 3.94 -17.50
CA GLU A 36 4.81 4.30 -18.83
C GLU A 36 4.03 3.60 -19.94
N ALA A 37 3.69 2.32 -19.74
CA ALA A 37 2.87 1.55 -20.69
C ALA A 37 1.39 1.98 -20.69
N ASN A 38 0.92 2.62 -19.63
CA ASN A 38 -0.47 3.01 -19.43
C ASN A 38 -0.58 4.49 -19.02
N PRO A 39 -0.26 5.44 -19.89
CA PRO A 39 -0.14 6.88 -19.56
C PRO A 39 -1.46 7.54 -19.11
N HIS A 40 -2.61 6.87 -19.25
CA HIS A 40 -3.88 7.30 -18.69
C HIS A 40 -3.96 7.10 -17.17
N LEU A 41 -3.13 6.21 -16.61
CA LEU A 41 -3.08 5.93 -15.17
C LEU A 41 -2.15 6.91 -14.47
N LYS A 42 -2.55 7.36 -13.28
CA LYS A 42 -1.78 8.25 -12.43
C LYS A 42 -1.54 7.58 -11.08
N PHE A 43 -0.31 7.63 -10.59
CA PHE A 43 0.00 7.22 -9.21
C PHE A 43 -0.25 8.39 -8.26
N ALA A 44 -0.74 8.11 -7.04
CA ALA A 44 -0.95 9.13 -6.04
C ALA A 44 0.37 9.81 -5.63
N THR A 45 0.35 11.12 -5.46
CA THR A 45 1.49 11.93 -5.04
C THR A 45 1.27 12.62 -3.70
N GLY A 46 0.08 12.44 -3.12
CA GLY A 46 -0.32 13.02 -1.85
C GLY A 46 -1.55 12.35 -1.26
N GLU A 47 -2.08 12.96 -0.22
CA GLU A 47 -3.14 12.38 0.61
C GLU A 47 -4.55 12.49 -0.02
N SER A 48 -4.79 13.50 -0.89
CA SER A 48 -6.13 13.85 -1.37
C SER A 48 -6.32 13.81 -2.88
N ASP A 49 -5.31 13.37 -3.64
CA ASP A 49 -5.42 13.24 -5.10
C ASP A 49 -6.56 12.29 -5.46
N THR A 50 -7.24 12.56 -6.58
CA THR A 50 -8.33 11.73 -7.11
C THR A 50 -8.02 11.25 -8.52
N GLY A 51 -8.68 10.17 -8.95
CA GLY A 51 -8.38 9.52 -10.21
C GLY A 51 -7.01 8.83 -10.22
N VAL A 52 -6.56 8.32 -9.09
CA VAL A 52 -5.20 7.82 -8.88
C VAL A 52 -5.15 6.35 -8.46
N ILE A 53 -4.00 5.73 -8.70
CA ILE A 53 -3.65 4.42 -8.15
C ILE A 53 -2.79 4.62 -6.91
N ILE A 54 -3.01 3.78 -5.92
CA ILE A 54 -2.27 3.72 -4.66
C ILE A 54 -1.78 2.28 -4.51
N SER A 55 -0.50 2.09 -4.23
CA SER A 55 0.09 0.76 -4.09
C SER A 55 1.19 0.75 -3.03
N TRP A 56 1.31 -0.38 -2.37
CA TRP A 56 2.41 -0.69 -1.44
C TRP A 56 2.50 -2.19 -1.22
N ASN A 57 3.65 -2.63 -0.73
CA ASN A 57 3.91 -3.92 -0.11
C ASN A 57 4.67 -3.66 1.18
N THR A 58 4.44 -4.43 2.23
CA THR A 58 5.05 -4.22 3.54
C THR A 58 6.02 -5.36 3.87
N GLU A 59 7.23 -4.99 4.27
CA GLU A 59 8.29 -5.91 4.69
C GLU A 59 8.92 -5.44 6.00
N GLY A 60 9.57 -6.35 6.71
CA GLY A 60 10.43 -5.99 7.84
C GLY A 60 11.88 -5.76 7.39
N PRO A 61 12.70 -5.15 8.29
CA PRO A 61 14.11 -4.83 8.00
C PRO A 61 14.93 -6.03 7.50
N LYS A 62 14.66 -7.23 8.00
CA LYS A 62 15.41 -8.44 7.63
C LYS A 62 15.30 -8.78 6.15
N ASN A 63 14.12 -8.62 5.54
CA ASN A 63 13.95 -8.83 4.09
C ASN A 63 14.81 -7.86 3.27
N ILE A 64 15.03 -6.65 3.76
CA ILE A 64 15.88 -5.65 3.10
C ILE A 64 17.36 -6.02 3.25
N GLU A 65 17.80 -6.33 4.48
CA GLU A 65 19.18 -6.71 4.79
C GLU A 65 19.64 -7.95 4.01
N GLU A 66 18.77 -8.94 3.88
CA GLU A 66 19.02 -10.19 3.17
C GLU A 66 18.79 -10.07 1.64
N ASN A 67 18.28 -8.94 1.16
CA ASN A 67 17.78 -8.78 -0.21
C ASN A 67 16.88 -9.96 -0.62
N ALA A 68 15.95 -10.31 0.28
CA ALA A 68 15.11 -11.49 0.16
C ALA A 68 14.22 -11.45 -1.08
N SER A 69 13.98 -12.61 -1.68
CA SER A 69 13.00 -12.73 -2.76
C SER A 69 11.60 -12.42 -2.25
N ASN A 70 10.80 -11.71 -3.06
CA ASN A 70 9.39 -11.48 -2.77
C ASN A 70 8.59 -11.47 -4.08
N ALA A 71 7.72 -12.46 -4.25
CA ALA A 71 7.00 -12.70 -5.51
C ALA A 71 6.04 -11.57 -5.92
N VAL A 72 5.59 -10.74 -4.98
CA VAL A 72 4.70 -9.61 -5.24
C VAL A 72 5.43 -8.28 -5.39
N VAL A 73 6.73 -8.25 -5.07
CA VAL A 73 7.59 -7.07 -5.23
C VAL A 73 8.34 -7.16 -6.55
N ARG A 74 7.99 -6.29 -7.48
CA ARG A 74 8.56 -6.24 -8.83
C ARG A 74 9.67 -5.19 -8.94
N THR A 75 10.58 -5.37 -9.87
CA THR A 75 11.57 -4.33 -10.24
C THR A 75 10.86 -3.03 -10.62
N ASN A 76 11.42 -1.89 -10.23
CA ASN A 76 10.85 -0.55 -10.43
C ASN A 76 9.48 -0.33 -9.75
N ALA A 77 9.15 -1.12 -8.71
CA ALA A 77 7.94 -0.91 -7.91
C ALA A 77 7.91 0.50 -7.29
N ILE A 78 6.70 1.03 -7.16
CA ILE A 78 6.42 2.31 -6.51
C ILE A 78 5.52 2.03 -5.32
N SER A 79 5.85 2.61 -4.18
CA SER A 79 4.98 2.62 -2.99
C SER A 79 4.75 4.05 -2.52
N ILE A 80 3.63 4.26 -1.85
CA ILE A 80 3.36 5.49 -1.09
C ILE A 80 3.31 5.13 0.39
N ASN A 81 3.88 5.97 1.24
CA ASN A 81 3.86 5.77 2.69
C ASN A 81 2.46 6.08 3.23
N LEU A 82 1.82 5.13 3.88
CA LEU A 82 0.42 5.22 4.32
C LEU A 82 0.21 6.10 5.57
N LEU A 83 1.29 6.52 6.23
CA LEU A 83 1.22 7.39 7.40
C LEU A 83 1.34 8.87 7.00
N ASN A 84 2.31 9.21 6.14
CA ASN A 84 2.59 10.59 5.73
C ASN A 84 2.24 10.93 4.26
N TRP A 85 1.77 9.94 3.49
CA TRP A 85 1.35 10.03 2.08
C TRP A 85 2.44 10.59 1.14
N LYS A 86 3.71 10.31 1.42
CA LYS A 86 4.87 10.67 0.61
C LYS A 86 5.38 9.48 -0.20
N LEU A 87 6.13 9.80 -1.27
CA LEU A 87 6.75 8.81 -2.18
C LEU A 87 8.26 8.65 -1.92
N ASP A 88 8.83 9.47 -1.04
CA ASP A 88 10.23 9.44 -0.67
C ASP A 88 10.48 8.58 0.58
N ASP A 89 11.73 8.50 1.00
CA ASP A 89 12.19 7.75 2.16
C ASP A 89 11.96 8.48 3.51
N THR A 90 11.10 9.51 3.53
CA THR A 90 10.75 10.19 4.79
C THR A 90 10.13 9.19 5.76
N TYR A 91 10.79 8.95 6.88
CA TYR A 91 10.29 8.12 7.96
C TYR A 91 9.03 8.70 8.59
N ALA A 92 8.05 7.85 8.84
CA ALA A 92 6.83 8.16 9.58
C ALA A 92 6.77 7.28 10.83
N PRO A 93 6.81 7.87 12.04
CA PRO A 93 6.81 7.11 13.29
C PRO A 93 5.45 6.43 13.54
N ALA A 94 5.45 5.38 14.36
CA ALA A 94 4.23 4.67 14.76
C ALA A 94 3.16 5.59 15.39
N SER A 95 3.55 6.72 15.99
CA SER A 95 2.62 7.71 16.52
C SER A 95 1.73 8.40 15.46
N GLU A 96 2.06 8.28 14.17
CA GLU A 96 1.24 8.72 13.05
C GLU A 96 0.26 7.63 12.56
N ASN A 97 0.39 6.40 13.08
CA ASN A 97 -0.55 5.32 12.80
C ASN A 97 -1.83 5.51 13.61
N LEU A 98 -2.96 5.56 12.93
CA LEU A 98 -4.30 5.75 13.54
C LEU A 98 -4.88 4.47 14.12
N GLY A 99 -4.16 3.37 14.07
CA GLY A 99 -4.51 2.05 14.60
C GLY A 99 -4.62 0.97 13.54
N SER A 100 -4.07 -0.19 13.90
CA SER A 100 -4.06 -1.42 13.11
C SER A 100 -5.25 -2.29 13.47
N LEU A 101 -5.75 -3.08 12.50
CA LEU A 101 -6.80 -4.07 12.75
C LEU A 101 -6.14 -5.40 13.10
N VAL A 102 -6.32 -5.90 14.29
CA VAL A 102 -5.72 -7.15 14.75
C VAL A 102 -6.79 -8.14 15.19
N LEU A 103 -6.47 -9.43 15.09
CA LEU A 103 -7.30 -10.49 15.66
C LEU A 103 -6.97 -10.65 17.14
N ASN A 104 -7.96 -10.54 17.99
CA ASN A 104 -7.85 -10.92 19.39
C ASN A 104 -8.07 -12.43 19.50
N GLU A 105 -7.01 -13.19 19.78
CA GLU A 105 -7.03 -14.66 19.83
C GLU A 105 -7.89 -15.22 20.98
N GLU A 106 -8.13 -14.41 22.03
CA GLU A 106 -8.95 -14.85 23.17
C GLU A 106 -10.46 -14.78 22.86
N THR A 107 -10.87 -13.79 22.06
CA THR A 107 -12.29 -13.53 21.75
C THR A 107 -12.68 -13.95 20.35
N ASP A 108 -11.71 -14.25 19.47
CA ASP A 108 -11.88 -14.48 18.02
C ASP A 108 -12.56 -13.29 17.31
N GLU A 109 -12.38 -12.07 17.84
CA GLU A 109 -12.90 -10.83 17.28
C GLU A 109 -11.74 -9.93 16.80
N THR A 110 -11.99 -9.12 15.81
CA THR A 110 -11.03 -8.11 15.35
C THR A 110 -11.19 -6.82 16.15
N GLU A 111 -10.08 -6.23 16.54
CA GLU A 111 -10.03 -4.96 17.28
C GLU A 111 -8.99 -4.00 16.71
N ILE A 112 -9.15 -2.73 17.01
CA ILE A 112 -8.15 -1.70 16.66
C ILE A 112 -7.12 -1.64 17.79
N SER A 113 -5.85 -1.82 17.43
CA SER A 113 -4.74 -1.81 18.37
C SER A 113 -3.56 -1.00 17.83
N ASP A 114 -2.75 -0.50 18.76
CA ASP A 114 -1.43 0.05 18.45
C ASP A 114 -0.39 -1.08 18.59
N ILE A 115 0.16 -1.50 17.46
CA ILE A 115 1.19 -2.54 17.37
C ILE A 115 2.55 -1.97 16.95
N GLY A 116 2.75 -0.67 17.13
CA GLY A 116 3.99 0.01 16.79
C GLY A 116 4.29 0.07 15.29
N ALA A 117 3.28 -0.06 14.42
CA ALA A 117 3.50 -0.03 12.99
C ALA A 117 3.87 1.39 12.50
N ASP A 118 5.16 1.59 12.31
CA ASP A 118 5.78 2.73 11.62
C ASP A 118 5.85 2.48 10.11
N ALA A 119 6.36 3.43 9.34
CA ALA A 119 6.51 3.26 7.91
C ALA A 119 7.67 4.07 7.34
N GLN A 120 8.53 3.42 6.56
CA GLN A 120 9.53 4.08 5.73
C GLN A 120 9.61 3.39 4.38
N ILE A 121 9.60 4.16 3.29
CA ILE A 121 9.80 3.59 1.96
C ILE A 121 11.29 3.30 1.76
N VAL A 122 11.59 2.13 1.16
CA VAL A 122 12.88 1.80 0.56
C VAL A 122 12.74 1.97 -0.96
N PRO A 123 13.15 3.12 -1.54
CA PRO A 123 12.84 3.48 -2.93
C PRO A 123 13.42 2.50 -3.96
N GLU A 124 14.60 1.92 -3.69
CA GLU A 124 15.28 0.97 -4.58
C GLU A 124 14.51 -0.34 -4.71
N ARG A 125 13.73 -0.69 -3.69
CA ARG A 125 12.92 -1.90 -3.63
C ARG A 125 11.43 -1.62 -3.90
N GLY A 126 10.97 -0.39 -3.63
CA GLY A 126 9.58 0.02 -3.82
C GLY A 126 8.63 -0.66 -2.82
N VAL A 127 9.05 -0.77 -1.56
CA VAL A 127 8.26 -1.32 -0.44
C VAL A 127 8.24 -0.37 0.74
N ILE A 128 7.28 -0.56 1.64
CA ILE A 128 7.29 0.02 2.98
C ILE A 128 8.01 -0.96 3.92
N VAL A 129 8.92 -0.45 4.73
CA VAL A 129 9.51 -1.18 5.86
C VAL A 129 8.88 -0.71 7.15
N THR A 130 8.53 -1.67 8.01
CA THR A 130 7.96 -1.42 9.34
C THR A 130 8.64 -2.28 10.41
N ASN A 131 8.67 -1.76 11.65
CA ASN A 131 9.11 -2.47 12.85
C ASN A 131 7.90 -2.92 13.70
N ALA A 132 6.72 -3.05 13.10
CA ALA A 132 5.51 -3.47 13.80
C ALA A 132 5.71 -4.77 14.58
N ASP A 133 5.09 -4.84 15.76
CA ASP A 133 4.92 -6.08 16.50
C ASP A 133 3.79 -6.91 15.85
N TYR A 134 4.13 -7.55 14.74
CA TYR A 134 3.20 -8.31 13.90
C TYR A 134 3.90 -9.57 13.37
N GLU A 135 3.17 -10.68 13.34
CA GLU A 135 3.71 -11.94 12.84
C GLU A 135 3.90 -11.90 11.32
N PRO A 136 5.14 -12.08 10.82
CA PRO A 136 5.37 -12.17 9.38
C PRO A 136 4.71 -13.41 8.80
N MET A 137 4.52 -13.40 7.48
CA MET A 137 4.08 -14.59 6.75
C MET A 137 5.06 -15.75 6.98
N THR A 138 4.54 -16.88 7.45
CA THR A 138 5.34 -18.10 7.72
C THR A 138 5.07 -19.20 6.71
N GLY A 139 6.05 -20.10 6.52
CA GLY A 139 5.92 -21.27 5.65
C GLY A 139 5.97 -20.98 4.14
N MET A 140 6.32 -19.75 3.76
CA MET A 140 6.50 -19.32 2.37
C MET A 140 7.77 -18.46 2.19
N ASP A 141 8.78 -18.71 3.01
CA ASP A 141 10.01 -17.90 3.05
C ASP A 141 10.75 -17.85 1.71
N ASP A 142 10.74 -18.96 0.96
CA ASP A 142 11.31 -19.04 -0.38
C ASP A 142 10.60 -18.13 -1.41
N VAL A 143 9.35 -17.73 -1.12
CA VAL A 143 8.51 -16.93 -2.01
C VAL A 143 8.48 -15.46 -1.61
N PHE A 144 8.41 -15.17 -0.30
CA PHE A 144 8.17 -13.83 0.21
C PHE A 144 9.31 -13.29 1.10
N GLY A 145 10.34 -14.12 1.37
CA GLY A 145 11.36 -13.82 2.38
C GLY A 145 10.86 -14.10 3.81
N THR A 146 11.78 -14.04 4.76
CA THR A 146 11.54 -14.45 6.15
C THR A 146 10.84 -13.39 6.99
N GLN A 147 10.68 -12.17 6.46
CA GLN A 147 10.01 -11.07 7.16
C GLN A 147 9.11 -10.27 6.20
N SER A 148 8.24 -10.97 5.50
CA SER A 148 7.17 -10.35 4.71
C SER A 148 5.93 -10.14 5.57
N PHE A 149 5.37 -8.95 5.52
CA PHE A 149 4.09 -8.62 6.14
C PHE A 149 2.96 -8.53 5.10
N HIS A 150 3.07 -9.26 4.01
CA HIS A 150 2.06 -9.25 2.95
C HIS A 150 0.65 -9.64 3.45
N ASN A 151 0.54 -10.51 4.45
CA ASN A 151 -0.69 -10.81 5.16
C ASN A 151 -1.25 -9.63 5.98
N GLY A 152 -0.39 -8.65 6.30
CA GLY A 152 -0.70 -7.45 7.07
C GLY A 152 -0.81 -6.16 6.23
N ASP A 153 -0.59 -6.20 4.91
CA ASP A 153 -0.58 -5.00 4.06
C ASP A 153 -1.81 -4.09 4.25
N TYR A 154 -2.98 -4.67 4.48
CA TYR A 154 -4.20 -3.93 4.75
C TYR A 154 -4.37 -3.59 6.23
N THR A 155 -4.10 -4.55 7.11
CA THR A 155 -4.45 -4.48 8.53
C THR A 155 -3.52 -3.60 9.34
N LEU A 156 -2.22 -3.57 9.01
CA LEU A 156 -1.22 -2.74 9.67
C LEU A 156 -1.56 -1.24 9.66
N TYR A 157 -2.20 -0.76 8.58
CA TYR A 157 -2.50 0.65 8.35
C TYR A 157 -4.01 0.92 8.20
N TYR A 158 -4.85 0.07 8.80
CA TYR A 158 -6.29 0.04 8.58
C TYR A 158 -6.97 1.39 8.74
N ASN A 159 -6.76 2.07 9.87
CA ASN A 159 -7.42 3.34 10.13
C ASN A 159 -6.83 4.49 9.29
N ASN A 160 -5.54 4.44 8.91
CA ASN A 160 -4.95 5.42 7.98
C ASN A 160 -5.55 5.27 6.57
N ILE A 161 -5.77 4.04 6.10
CA ILE A 161 -6.45 3.77 4.83
C ILE A 161 -7.89 4.26 4.89
N LYS A 162 -8.62 3.95 5.96
CA LYS A 162 -10.01 4.37 6.17
C LYS A 162 -10.16 5.89 6.17
N ASP A 163 -9.31 6.60 6.88
CA ASP A 163 -9.27 8.07 6.92
C ASP A 163 -8.94 8.64 5.53
N ASN A 164 -7.96 8.09 4.86
CA ASN A 164 -7.56 8.51 3.52
C ASN A 164 -8.68 8.32 2.48
N VAL A 165 -9.39 7.20 2.53
CA VAL A 165 -10.56 6.97 1.65
C VAL A 165 -11.60 8.09 1.83
N ALA A 166 -11.89 8.46 3.08
CA ALA A 166 -12.84 9.54 3.37
C ALA A 166 -12.35 10.91 2.83
N LYS A 167 -11.06 11.23 3.00
CA LYS A 167 -10.45 12.46 2.47
C LYS A 167 -10.51 12.53 0.94
N ARG A 168 -10.19 11.43 0.24
CA ARG A 168 -10.25 11.39 -1.23
C ARG A 168 -11.67 11.49 -1.75
N ILE A 169 -12.66 10.87 -1.08
CA ILE A 169 -14.09 11.03 -1.42
C ILE A 169 -14.52 12.49 -1.26
N ALA A 170 -14.14 13.16 -0.16
CA ALA A 170 -14.46 14.57 0.05
C ALA A 170 -13.85 15.44 -1.05
N ALA A 171 -12.55 15.27 -1.36
CA ALA A 171 -11.87 16.00 -2.42
C ALA A 171 -12.50 15.77 -3.80
N TYR A 172 -12.93 14.54 -4.10
CA TYR A 172 -13.62 14.24 -5.35
C TYR A 172 -14.96 14.96 -5.45
N VAL A 173 -15.76 14.95 -4.39
CA VAL A 173 -17.07 15.64 -4.36
C VAL A 173 -16.91 17.16 -4.51
N GLU A 174 -15.89 17.75 -3.89
CA GLU A 174 -15.59 19.18 -4.00
C GLU A 174 -15.10 19.59 -5.40
N SER A 175 -14.58 18.65 -6.19
CA SER A 175 -14.07 18.89 -7.54
C SER A 175 -15.12 18.80 -8.65
N GLN A 176 -16.35 18.34 -8.32
CA GLN A 176 -17.46 18.19 -9.28
C GLN A 176 -18.28 19.48 -9.40
#